data_a834d840352bea82bea3ac72eacde771
#
_entry.id   a834d840352bea82bea3ac72eacde771
#
_cell.length_a   1.000
_cell.length_b   1.000
_cell.length_c   1.000
_cell.angle_alpha   90.00
_cell.angle_beta   90.00
_cell.angle_gamma   90.00
#
_symmetry.space_group_name_H-M   'P 1'
#
loop_
_entity.id
_entity.type
_entity.pdbx_description
1 polymer ?
#
loop_
_entity_poly.entity_id
_entity_poly.type
_entity_poly.pdbx_seq_one_letter_code
_entity_poly.pdbx_strand_id
1 'polypeptide(L)'
;ATNFNPEINLREVSAPGSYWEDGHWVEIPAMSIKREYNFEGVGMKDMYLLHHEEIEALAANIPHVKRIRFFMTFGQSYLTHMKCLENVGMLRTDPVEFNGQEIVPIQFLKALLPDPASLGPRTVGKTNIGCIFTGIKDGKEKKVYIYNVCDHQECYREVGSQAISYTTGVPAMIGTMLVAKGLWNKPGVFTTDEFDPDP
;
A
#
# COMPACT_ATOMS: atom_id res chain seq x y z
N ALA A 1 -7.39 14.59 0.14
CA ALA A 1 -7.54 13.88 -1.13
C ALA A 1 -6.63 12.67 -1.14
N THR A 2 -7.00 11.65 -1.86
CA THR A 2 -6.24 10.40 -2.00
C THR A 2 -5.20 10.54 -3.10
N ASN A 3 -3.99 10.01 -2.91
CA ASN A 3 -2.87 10.15 -3.85
C ASN A 3 -2.81 9.05 -4.93
N PHE A 4 -3.65 8.02 -4.81
CA PHE A 4 -3.81 6.93 -5.78
C PHE A 4 -5.29 6.59 -5.89
N ASN A 5 -5.65 5.43 -6.46
CA ASN A 5 -7.05 5.07 -6.68
C ASN A 5 -7.93 5.38 -5.46
N PRO A 6 -8.87 6.36 -5.57
CA PRO A 6 -9.63 6.82 -4.42
C PRO A 6 -10.46 5.73 -3.77
N GLU A 7 -11.04 4.81 -4.55
CA GLU A 7 -11.87 3.72 -4.02
C GLU A 7 -11.06 2.75 -3.17
N ILE A 8 -9.88 2.32 -3.64
CA ILE A 8 -8.99 1.44 -2.88
C ILE A 8 -8.61 2.12 -1.57
N ASN A 9 -8.15 3.36 -1.64
CA ASN A 9 -7.74 4.13 -0.47
C ASN A 9 -8.86 4.31 0.55
N LEU A 10 -10.11 4.51 0.09
CA LEU A 10 -11.27 4.62 0.98
C LEU A 10 -11.62 3.28 1.65
N ARG A 11 -11.45 2.16 0.93
CA ARG A 11 -11.70 0.81 1.47
C ARG A 11 -10.66 0.38 2.49
N GLU A 12 -9.40 0.72 2.31
CA GLU A 12 -8.30 0.33 3.20
C GLU A 12 -8.52 0.73 4.66
N VAL A 13 -9.14 1.87 4.92
CA VAL A 13 -9.41 2.34 6.28
C VAL A 13 -10.66 1.74 6.91
N SER A 14 -11.52 1.11 6.12
CA SER A 14 -12.80 0.52 6.59
C SER A 14 -12.82 -1.01 6.52
N ALA A 15 -11.94 -1.63 5.74
CA ALA A 15 -11.83 -3.07 5.64
C ALA A 15 -11.10 -3.70 6.84
N PRO A 16 -11.47 -4.93 7.26
CA PRO A 16 -10.69 -5.69 8.22
C PRO A 16 -9.24 -5.82 7.79
N GLY A 17 -8.31 -5.71 8.74
CA GLY A 17 -6.92 -6.00 8.51
C GLY A 17 -6.63 -7.49 8.66
N SER A 18 -5.56 -7.98 8.04
CA SER A 18 -5.04 -9.32 8.31
C SER A 18 -3.53 -9.38 8.16
N TYR A 19 -2.93 -10.38 8.79
CA TYR A 19 -1.50 -10.63 8.71
C TYR A 19 -1.18 -12.12 8.89
N TRP A 20 -0.01 -12.51 8.43
CA TRP A 20 0.51 -13.87 8.61
C TRP A 20 1.27 -14.01 9.91
N GLU A 21 0.96 -15.05 10.68
CA GLU A 21 1.62 -15.38 11.94
C GLU A 21 1.68 -16.89 12.13
N ASP A 22 2.88 -17.45 12.30
CA ASP A 22 3.14 -18.87 12.63
C ASP A 22 2.34 -19.87 11.79
N GLY A 23 2.26 -19.66 10.48
CA GLY A 23 1.63 -20.60 9.55
C GLY A 23 0.13 -20.40 9.35
N HIS A 24 -0.47 -19.32 9.85
CA HIS A 24 -1.90 -19.03 9.67
C HIS A 24 -2.19 -17.55 9.54
N TRP A 25 -3.36 -17.24 8.96
CA TRP A 25 -3.88 -15.88 8.87
C TRP A 25 -4.55 -15.46 10.18
N VAL A 26 -4.26 -14.25 10.59
CA VAL A 26 -4.91 -13.59 11.73
C VAL A 26 -5.67 -12.37 11.20
N GLU A 27 -6.98 -12.37 11.38
CA GLU A 27 -7.85 -11.25 11.03
C GLU A 27 -8.04 -10.33 12.23
N ILE A 28 -8.11 -9.03 11.97
CA ILE A 28 -8.28 -8.00 12.99
C ILE A 28 -9.32 -6.96 12.53
N PRO A 29 -10.02 -6.28 13.44
CA PRO A 29 -10.88 -5.16 13.06
C PRO A 29 -10.09 -4.06 12.34
N ALA A 30 -10.78 -3.33 11.45
CA ALA A 30 -10.19 -2.22 10.71
C ALA A 30 -9.47 -1.25 11.64
N MET A 31 -8.25 -0.85 11.28
CA MET A 31 -7.42 0.15 11.98
C MET A 31 -7.16 -0.14 13.47
N SER A 32 -7.40 -1.36 13.96
CA SER A 32 -7.31 -1.70 15.40
C SER A 32 -5.89 -1.78 15.95
N ILE A 33 -4.89 -2.05 15.11
CA ILE A 33 -3.47 -2.09 15.53
C ILE A 33 -2.76 -0.86 15.00
N LYS A 34 -2.39 0.02 15.92
CA LYS A 34 -1.64 1.23 15.67
C LYS A 34 -0.26 1.14 16.30
N ARG A 35 0.77 1.67 15.64
CA ARG A 35 2.14 1.82 16.15
C ARG A 35 2.73 3.14 15.73
N GLU A 36 3.64 3.68 16.50
CA GLU A 36 4.53 4.76 16.09
C GLU A 36 5.80 4.17 15.48
N TYR A 37 6.30 4.79 14.42
CA TYR A 37 7.55 4.42 13.80
C TYR A 37 8.30 5.66 13.30
N ASN A 38 9.63 5.66 13.47
CA ASN A 38 10.49 6.71 12.95
C ASN A 38 10.98 6.31 11.57
N PHE A 39 10.31 6.83 10.54
CA PHE A 39 10.65 6.56 9.15
C PHE A 39 11.85 7.40 8.71
N GLU A 40 12.87 6.76 8.15
CA GLU A 40 14.04 7.44 7.59
C GLU A 40 13.61 8.49 6.57
N GLY A 41 14.16 9.72 6.72
CA GLY A 41 13.87 10.85 5.84
C GLY A 41 12.48 11.47 5.96
N VAL A 42 11.59 10.91 6.83
CA VAL A 42 10.21 11.39 7.05
C VAL A 42 9.94 11.74 8.51
N GLY A 43 10.54 11.00 9.48
CA GLY A 43 10.35 11.19 10.91
C GLY A 43 9.23 10.33 11.51
N MET A 44 8.89 10.63 12.76
CA MET A 44 7.87 9.90 13.54
C MET A 44 6.49 9.99 12.91
N LYS A 45 5.86 8.85 12.67
CA LYS A 45 4.49 8.73 12.15
C LYS A 45 3.74 7.61 12.83
N ASP A 46 2.43 7.80 12.99
CA ASP A 46 1.51 6.71 13.29
C ASP A 46 1.34 5.83 12.05
N MET A 47 1.47 4.54 12.24
CA MET A 47 1.19 3.53 11.20
C MET A 47 0.16 2.53 11.71
N TYR A 48 -0.65 2.03 10.79
CA TYR A 48 -1.76 1.12 11.08
C TYR A 48 -1.57 -0.17 10.32
N LEU A 49 -1.82 -1.31 10.98
CA LEU A 49 -1.78 -2.61 10.35
C LEU A 49 -3.01 -2.80 9.46
N LEU A 50 -2.77 -3.13 8.21
CA LEU A 50 -3.79 -3.40 7.20
C LEU A 50 -3.53 -4.76 6.55
N HIS A 51 -4.54 -5.27 5.83
CA HIS A 51 -4.30 -6.30 4.84
C HIS A 51 -3.71 -5.68 3.57
N HIS A 52 -2.80 -6.41 2.92
CA HIS A 52 -2.30 -6.05 1.60
C HIS A 52 -1.99 -7.34 0.81
N GLU A 53 -2.32 -7.36 -0.48
CA GLU A 53 -2.28 -8.59 -1.28
C GLU A 53 -0.87 -9.19 -1.44
N GLU A 54 0.19 -8.38 -1.37
CA GLU A 54 1.56 -8.90 -1.43
C GLU A 54 1.89 -9.85 -0.27
N ILE A 55 1.20 -9.73 0.88
CA ILE A 55 1.40 -10.64 2.00
C ILE A 55 1.03 -12.08 1.62
N GLU A 56 0.02 -12.25 0.76
CA GLU A 56 -0.46 -13.57 0.32
C GLU A 56 0.62 -14.30 -0.48
N ALA A 57 1.20 -13.62 -1.48
CA ALA A 57 2.28 -14.16 -2.29
C ALA A 57 3.52 -14.48 -1.45
N LEU A 58 3.93 -13.55 -0.58
CA LEU A 58 5.09 -13.75 0.30
C LEU A 58 4.88 -14.91 1.28
N ALA A 59 3.67 -15.06 1.85
CA ALA A 59 3.36 -16.18 2.75
C ALA A 59 3.38 -17.53 2.05
N ALA A 60 2.95 -17.57 0.77
CA ALA A 60 2.94 -18.76 -0.04
C ALA A 60 4.34 -19.16 -0.53
N ASN A 61 5.18 -18.19 -0.91
CA ASN A 61 6.42 -18.45 -1.63
C ASN A 61 7.69 -18.37 -0.76
N ILE A 62 7.64 -17.76 0.44
CA ILE A 62 8.79 -17.72 1.35
C ILE A 62 8.71 -18.88 2.35
N PRO A 63 9.57 -19.92 2.23
CA PRO A 63 9.54 -21.06 3.14
C PRO A 63 9.84 -20.63 4.59
N HIS A 64 9.09 -21.19 5.52
CA HIS A 64 9.31 -21.04 6.97
C HIS A 64 9.18 -19.60 7.50
N VAL A 65 8.60 -18.67 6.71
CA VAL A 65 8.30 -17.34 7.22
C VAL A 65 7.29 -17.43 8.36
N LYS A 66 7.65 -16.85 9.50
CA LYS A 66 6.82 -16.90 10.71
C LYS A 66 5.86 -15.75 10.79
N ARG A 67 6.24 -14.58 10.26
CA ARG A 67 5.44 -13.37 10.39
C ARG A 67 5.61 -12.46 9.19
N ILE A 68 4.47 -12.01 8.63
CA ILE A 68 4.43 -10.95 7.63
C ILE A 68 3.34 -9.97 8.05
N ARG A 69 3.67 -8.69 8.12
CA ARG A 69 2.74 -7.61 8.48
C ARG A 69 2.96 -6.42 7.57
N PHE A 70 1.86 -5.85 7.11
CA PHE A 70 1.87 -4.62 6.34
C PHE A 70 1.35 -3.47 7.20
N PHE A 71 2.01 -2.32 7.11
CA PHE A 71 1.61 -1.10 7.81
C PHE A 71 1.60 0.07 6.85
N MET A 72 0.58 0.91 6.98
CA MET A 72 0.48 2.17 6.23
C MET A 72 0.26 3.34 7.19
N THR A 73 0.74 4.53 6.80
CA THR A 73 0.59 5.76 7.58
C THR A 73 -0.58 6.57 7.06
N PHE A 74 -1.36 7.12 7.99
CA PHE A 74 -2.45 8.06 7.68
C PHE A 74 -2.33 9.29 8.57
N GLY A 75 -2.54 10.48 7.97
CA GLY A 75 -2.61 11.71 8.74
C GLY A 75 -3.91 11.80 9.57
N GLN A 76 -3.84 12.37 10.77
CA GLN A 76 -4.99 12.48 11.67
C GLN A 76 -6.19 13.20 11.01
N SER A 77 -5.95 14.25 10.24
CA SER A 77 -7.01 14.94 9.50
C SER A 77 -7.71 14.01 8.50
N TYR A 78 -6.93 13.18 7.77
CA TYR A 78 -7.49 12.19 6.85
C TYR A 78 -8.40 11.19 7.60
N LEU A 79 -7.93 10.61 8.69
CA LEU A 79 -8.70 9.65 9.48
C LEU A 79 -9.99 10.25 10.03
N THR A 80 -9.97 11.52 10.46
CA THR A 80 -11.17 12.22 10.92
C THR A 80 -12.23 12.34 9.82
N HIS A 81 -11.81 12.69 8.58
CA HIS A 81 -12.73 12.76 7.45
C HIS A 81 -13.26 11.36 7.07
N MET A 82 -12.40 10.35 7.06
CA MET A 82 -12.82 8.98 6.74
C MET A 82 -13.84 8.45 7.76
N LYS A 83 -13.61 8.70 9.05
CA LYS A 83 -14.57 8.33 10.10
C LYS A 83 -15.92 9.05 9.95
N CYS A 84 -15.93 10.31 9.58
CA CYS A 84 -17.15 11.03 9.28
C CYS A 84 -17.90 10.40 8.09
N LEU A 85 -17.21 10.14 6.99
CA LEU A 85 -17.80 9.52 5.79
C LEU A 85 -18.33 8.11 6.06
N GLU A 86 -17.63 7.33 6.87
CA GLU A 86 -18.08 6.02 7.32
C GLU A 86 -19.37 6.15 8.15
N ASN A 87 -19.40 7.02 9.15
CA ASN A 87 -20.55 7.21 10.04
C ASN A 87 -21.81 7.67 9.32
N VAL A 88 -21.69 8.43 8.24
CA VAL A 88 -22.83 8.87 7.42
C VAL A 88 -23.13 7.91 6.25
N GLY A 89 -22.46 6.76 6.18
CA GLY A 89 -22.71 5.71 5.20
C GLY A 89 -22.16 5.98 3.80
N MET A 90 -21.31 7.00 3.61
CA MET A 90 -20.71 7.32 2.30
C MET A 90 -19.66 6.31 1.83
N LEU A 91 -19.15 5.44 2.72
CA LEU A 91 -18.20 4.37 2.37
C LEU A 91 -18.89 3.02 2.09
N ARG A 92 -20.21 2.95 2.10
CA ARG A 92 -20.97 1.74 1.76
C ARG A 92 -20.75 1.32 0.31
N THR A 93 -20.67 -0.01 0.13
CA THR A 93 -20.49 -0.65 -1.18
C THR A 93 -21.78 -1.27 -1.72
N ASP A 94 -22.80 -1.39 -0.87
CA ASP A 94 -24.14 -1.84 -1.24
C ASP A 94 -24.95 -0.68 -1.83
N PRO A 95 -25.84 -0.94 -2.82
CA PRO A 95 -26.64 0.11 -3.43
C PRO A 95 -27.69 0.66 -2.46
N VAL A 96 -28.00 1.94 -2.60
CA VAL A 96 -29.11 2.62 -1.92
C VAL A 96 -30.03 3.25 -2.95
N GLU A 97 -31.34 3.23 -2.69
CA GLU A 97 -32.30 3.87 -3.57
C GLU A 97 -32.31 5.39 -3.33
N PHE A 98 -32.23 6.16 -4.40
CA PHE A 98 -32.37 7.62 -4.40
C PHE A 98 -33.15 8.07 -5.63
N ASN A 99 -34.32 8.67 -5.42
CA ASN A 99 -35.21 9.16 -6.49
C ASN A 99 -35.50 8.12 -7.59
N GLY A 100 -35.73 6.85 -7.21
CA GLY A 100 -36.01 5.77 -8.14
C GLY A 100 -34.81 5.22 -8.89
N GLN A 101 -33.59 5.57 -8.47
CA GLN A 101 -32.32 5.06 -9.01
C GLN A 101 -31.49 4.41 -7.91
N GLU A 102 -30.79 3.34 -8.24
CA GLU A 102 -29.80 2.74 -7.36
C GLU A 102 -28.48 3.49 -7.45
N ILE A 103 -27.95 3.91 -6.30
CA ILE A 103 -26.65 4.59 -6.18
C ILE A 103 -25.80 3.81 -5.20
N VAL A 104 -24.55 3.51 -5.56
CA VAL A 104 -23.54 2.96 -4.64
C VAL A 104 -22.78 4.13 -4.01
N PRO A 105 -22.93 4.40 -2.69
CA PRO A 105 -22.41 5.62 -2.06
C PRO A 105 -20.91 5.85 -2.28
N ILE A 106 -20.06 4.82 -2.14
CA ILE A 106 -18.63 4.95 -2.36
C ILE A 106 -18.27 5.32 -3.82
N GLN A 107 -19.05 4.84 -4.80
CA GLN A 107 -18.83 5.18 -6.21
C GLN A 107 -19.23 6.64 -6.49
N PHE A 108 -20.30 7.10 -5.87
CA PHE A 108 -20.69 8.51 -5.95
C PHE A 108 -19.64 9.41 -5.29
N LEU A 109 -19.16 9.06 -4.09
CA LEU A 109 -18.07 9.77 -3.42
C LEU A 109 -16.82 9.83 -4.30
N LYS A 110 -16.43 8.70 -4.91
CA LYS A 110 -15.29 8.64 -5.84
C LYS A 110 -15.41 9.62 -6.99
N ALA A 111 -16.62 9.77 -7.57
CA ALA A 111 -16.87 10.71 -8.65
C ALA A 111 -16.70 12.19 -8.25
N LEU A 112 -16.83 12.51 -6.96
CA LEU A 112 -16.64 13.86 -6.41
C LEU A 112 -15.17 14.17 -6.08
N LEU A 113 -14.32 13.16 -5.93
CA LEU A 113 -12.92 13.34 -5.57
C LEU A 113 -12.09 13.77 -6.78
N PRO A 114 -11.06 14.61 -6.58
CA PRO A 114 -10.16 14.98 -7.66
C PRO A 114 -9.39 13.76 -8.18
N ASP A 115 -9.12 13.74 -9.47
CA ASP A 115 -8.23 12.77 -10.06
C ASP A 115 -6.84 12.84 -9.36
N PRO A 116 -6.30 11.72 -8.85
CA PRO A 116 -4.98 11.69 -8.23
C PRO A 116 -3.86 12.27 -9.09
N ALA A 117 -3.90 12.10 -10.41
CA ALA A 117 -2.92 12.67 -11.32
C ALA A 117 -2.91 14.20 -11.28
N SER A 118 -4.07 14.84 -11.07
CA SER A 118 -4.19 16.31 -10.96
C SER A 118 -3.57 16.89 -9.68
N LEU A 119 -3.23 16.02 -8.72
CA LEU A 119 -2.65 16.43 -7.44
C LEU A 119 -1.12 16.59 -7.49
N GLY A 120 -0.47 16.03 -8.50
CA GLY A 120 0.99 16.04 -8.63
C GLY A 120 1.64 17.43 -8.41
N PRO A 121 1.17 18.51 -9.05
CA PRO A 121 1.77 19.85 -8.88
C PRO A 121 1.72 20.42 -7.45
N ARG A 122 0.80 19.94 -6.61
CA ARG A 122 0.54 20.47 -5.27
C ARG A 122 0.76 19.51 -4.11
N THR A 123 1.05 18.25 -4.41
CA THR A 123 1.35 17.26 -3.37
C THR A 123 2.74 17.52 -2.81
N VAL A 124 2.84 17.73 -1.50
CA VAL A 124 4.10 17.99 -0.80
C VAL A 124 4.35 16.92 0.25
N GLY A 125 5.63 16.72 0.57
CA GLY A 125 6.09 15.72 1.53
C GLY A 125 6.84 14.59 0.83
N LYS A 126 7.04 13.49 1.56
CA LYS A 126 7.85 12.36 1.10
C LYS A 126 7.10 11.06 1.32
N THR A 127 7.36 10.10 0.44
CA THR A 127 7.06 8.68 0.70
C THR A 127 8.31 8.01 1.27
N ASN A 128 8.10 7.07 2.18
CA ASN A 128 9.08 6.08 2.57
C ASN A 128 8.40 4.71 2.44
N ILE A 129 8.91 3.88 1.55
CA ILE A 129 8.40 2.53 1.31
C ILE A 129 9.55 1.57 1.54
N GLY A 130 9.34 0.54 2.36
CA GLY A 130 10.41 -0.40 2.64
C GLY A 130 9.97 -1.60 3.44
N CYS A 131 10.89 -2.57 3.55
CA CYS A 131 10.70 -3.81 4.27
C CYS A 131 11.73 -3.97 5.37
N ILE A 132 11.29 -4.38 6.55
CA ILE A 132 12.15 -4.78 7.67
C ILE A 132 12.14 -6.30 7.75
N PHE A 133 13.30 -6.89 7.55
CA PHE A 133 13.53 -8.32 7.66
C PHE A 133 14.22 -8.63 8.99
N THR A 134 13.71 -9.59 9.73
CA THR A 134 14.34 -10.13 10.93
C THR A 134 14.46 -11.64 10.81
N GLY A 135 15.60 -12.20 11.15
CA GLY A 135 15.83 -13.64 11.03
C GLY A 135 17.18 -14.04 11.60
N ILE A 136 17.54 -15.31 11.37
CA ILE A 136 18.83 -15.88 11.77
C ILE A 136 19.67 -16.07 10.51
N LYS A 137 20.88 -15.52 10.50
CA LYS A 137 21.90 -15.78 9.49
C LYS A 137 23.21 -16.13 10.18
N ASP A 138 23.80 -17.26 9.80
CA ASP A 138 25.05 -17.81 10.40
C ASP A 138 24.96 -17.95 11.94
N GLY A 139 23.80 -18.41 12.43
CA GLY A 139 23.52 -18.62 13.86
C GLY A 139 23.31 -17.35 14.68
N LYS A 140 23.25 -16.17 14.05
CA LYS A 140 23.06 -14.86 14.71
C LYS A 140 21.79 -14.18 14.23
N GLU A 141 21.12 -13.51 15.15
CA GLU A 141 20.01 -12.63 14.78
C GLU A 141 20.51 -11.51 13.85
N LYS A 142 19.77 -11.29 12.77
CA LYS A 142 20.02 -10.23 11.82
C LYS A 142 18.74 -9.47 11.55
N LYS A 143 18.84 -8.15 11.56
CA LYS A 143 17.77 -7.24 11.14
C LYS A 143 18.29 -6.40 9.98
N VAL A 144 17.53 -6.36 8.89
CA VAL A 144 17.84 -5.55 7.70
C VAL A 144 16.63 -4.70 7.38
N TYR A 145 16.85 -3.42 7.09
CA TYR A 145 15.83 -2.50 6.60
C TYR A 145 16.23 -2.04 5.20
N ILE A 146 15.43 -2.40 4.21
CA ILE A 146 15.58 -1.96 2.82
C ILE A 146 14.43 -1.01 2.54
N TYR A 147 14.75 0.22 2.14
CA TYR A 147 13.75 1.26 1.93
C TYR A 147 14.16 2.24 0.82
N ASN A 148 13.18 2.96 0.29
CA ASN A 148 13.39 4.13 -0.54
C ASN A 148 12.70 5.35 0.09
N VAL A 149 13.20 6.54 -0.22
CA VAL A 149 12.57 7.82 0.13
C VAL A 149 12.43 8.63 -1.13
N CYS A 150 11.22 9.09 -1.44
CA CYS A 150 10.93 9.87 -2.63
C CYS A 150 10.17 11.15 -2.27
N ASP A 151 10.69 12.31 -2.63
CA ASP A 151 10.04 13.60 -2.45
C ASP A 151 9.05 13.87 -3.59
N HIS A 152 7.81 14.24 -3.25
CA HIS A 152 6.75 14.45 -4.24
C HIS A 152 7.08 15.56 -5.24
N GLN A 153 7.65 16.67 -4.80
CA GLN A 153 7.93 17.81 -5.67
C GLN A 153 9.19 17.62 -6.50
N GLU A 154 10.22 16.96 -5.96
CA GLU A 154 11.40 16.57 -6.73
C GLU A 154 11.02 15.62 -7.84
N CYS A 155 10.26 14.58 -7.51
CA CYS A 155 9.73 13.62 -8.47
C CYS A 155 8.86 14.29 -9.54
N TYR A 156 7.96 15.20 -9.14
CA TYR A 156 7.12 15.92 -10.09
C TYR A 156 7.93 16.79 -11.07
N ARG A 157 8.99 17.45 -10.60
CA ARG A 157 9.89 18.22 -11.49
C ARG A 157 10.64 17.35 -12.48
N GLU A 158 11.00 16.13 -12.08
CA GLU A 158 11.79 15.21 -12.91
C GLU A 158 10.93 14.49 -13.96
N VAL A 159 9.79 13.96 -13.56
CA VAL A 159 8.99 13.05 -14.41
C VAL A 159 7.53 13.47 -14.62
N GLY A 160 7.09 14.61 -14.10
CA GLY A 160 5.73 15.09 -14.22
C GLY A 160 4.69 14.26 -13.44
N SER A 161 5.15 13.44 -12.48
CA SER A 161 4.32 12.57 -11.66
C SER A 161 4.72 12.66 -10.19
N GLN A 162 3.77 12.43 -9.30
CA GLN A 162 4.05 12.44 -7.86
C GLN A 162 4.80 11.15 -7.42
N ALA A 163 5.38 11.19 -6.22
CA ALA A 163 6.21 10.10 -5.70
C ALA A 163 5.49 8.74 -5.66
N ILE A 164 4.21 8.67 -5.33
CA ILE A 164 3.46 7.39 -5.33
C ILE A 164 3.44 6.77 -6.73
N SER A 165 3.15 7.57 -7.77
CA SER A 165 3.14 7.08 -9.16
C SER A 165 4.54 6.64 -9.60
N TYR A 166 5.57 7.37 -9.22
CA TYR A 166 6.97 7.06 -9.54
C TYR A 166 7.42 5.75 -8.87
N THR A 167 7.24 5.63 -7.56
CA THR A 167 7.68 4.46 -6.79
C THR A 167 6.88 3.19 -7.12
N THR A 168 5.73 3.32 -7.76
CA THR A 168 4.95 2.19 -8.32
C THR A 168 5.37 1.89 -9.76
N GLY A 169 5.55 2.90 -10.59
CA GLY A 169 5.85 2.73 -12.02
C GLY A 169 7.27 2.23 -12.30
N VAL A 170 8.26 2.67 -11.50
CA VAL A 170 9.66 2.25 -11.69
C VAL A 170 9.87 0.75 -11.49
N PRO A 171 9.41 0.12 -10.41
CA PRO A 171 9.50 -1.34 -10.25
C PRO A 171 8.79 -2.11 -11.38
N ALA A 172 7.62 -1.67 -11.79
CA ALA A 172 6.88 -2.29 -12.89
C ALA A 172 7.65 -2.21 -14.22
N MET A 173 8.28 -1.07 -14.49
CA MET A 173 9.15 -0.89 -15.66
C MET A 173 10.38 -1.81 -15.59
N ILE A 174 11.04 -1.90 -14.42
CA ILE A 174 12.20 -2.77 -14.24
C ILE A 174 11.81 -4.23 -14.47
N GLY A 175 10.72 -4.71 -13.89
CA GLY A 175 10.21 -6.06 -14.14
C GLY A 175 9.95 -6.32 -15.63
N THR A 176 9.29 -5.39 -16.31
CA THR A 176 9.06 -5.48 -17.77
C THR A 176 10.38 -5.56 -18.54
N MET A 177 11.38 -4.77 -18.16
CA MET A 177 12.70 -4.78 -18.79
C MET A 177 13.43 -6.10 -18.58
N LEU A 178 13.34 -6.70 -17.38
CA LEU A 178 13.95 -8.00 -17.09
C LEU A 178 13.32 -9.12 -17.94
N VAL A 179 12.01 -9.10 -18.10
CA VAL A 179 11.29 -10.02 -19.00
C VAL A 179 11.72 -9.79 -20.44
N ALA A 180 11.74 -8.54 -20.92
CA ALA A 180 12.13 -8.21 -22.30
C ALA A 180 13.59 -8.60 -22.63
N LYS A 181 14.48 -8.57 -21.64
CA LYS A 181 15.88 -9.00 -21.77
C LYS A 181 16.05 -10.52 -21.62
N GLY A 182 14.99 -11.26 -21.34
CA GLY A 182 15.03 -12.69 -21.11
C GLY A 182 15.68 -13.14 -19.79
N LEU A 183 15.93 -12.20 -18.88
CA LEU A 183 16.47 -12.48 -17.53
C LEU A 183 15.41 -13.13 -16.62
N TRP A 184 14.18 -12.65 -16.72
CA TRP A 184 13.00 -13.30 -16.18
C TRP A 184 12.24 -14.01 -17.30
N ASN A 185 12.60 -15.26 -17.55
CA ASN A 185 12.06 -16.06 -18.66
C ASN A 185 11.48 -17.37 -18.17
N LYS A 186 10.23 -17.33 -17.74
CA LYS A 186 9.48 -18.49 -17.23
C LYS A 186 8.06 -18.45 -17.82
N PRO A 187 7.58 -19.49 -18.50
CA PRO A 187 6.24 -19.50 -19.07
C PRO A 187 5.17 -19.62 -17.98
N GLY A 188 4.19 -18.73 -17.98
CA GLY A 188 3.09 -18.74 -17.01
C GLY A 188 2.77 -17.35 -16.45
N VAL A 189 2.03 -17.34 -15.35
CA VAL A 189 1.72 -16.15 -14.57
C VAL A 189 2.34 -16.33 -13.17
N PHE A 190 3.15 -15.39 -12.78
CA PHE A 190 3.95 -15.46 -11.55
C PHE A 190 3.92 -14.15 -10.81
N THR A 191 4.10 -14.21 -9.49
CA THR A 191 4.41 -13.05 -8.66
C THR A 191 5.91 -12.77 -8.68
N THR A 192 6.32 -11.55 -8.40
CA THR A 192 7.73 -11.12 -8.50
C THR A 192 8.67 -11.85 -7.54
N ASP A 193 8.15 -12.32 -6.41
CA ASP A 193 8.86 -13.09 -5.39
C ASP A 193 9.19 -14.54 -5.81
N GLU A 194 8.66 -14.99 -6.96
CA GLU A 194 8.99 -16.30 -7.57
C GLU A 194 10.19 -16.24 -8.53
N PHE A 195 10.75 -15.07 -8.77
CA PHE A 195 11.90 -14.87 -9.64
C PHE A 195 13.18 -14.63 -8.85
N ASP A 196 14.32 -14.86 -9.51
CA ASP A 196 15.63 -14.51 -8.96
C ASP A 196 15.69 -12.99 -8.75
N PRO A 197 15.97 -12.50 -7.53
CA PRO A 197 16.11 -11.09 -7.25
C PRO A 197 17.39 -10.47 -7.84
N ASP A 198 18.40 -11.28 -8.14
CA ASP A 198 19.70 -10.87 -8.69
C ASP A 198 19.95 -11.53 -10.07
N PRO A 199 19.13 -11.20 -11.10
CA PRO A 199 19.19 -11.88 -12.40
C PRO A 199 20.42 -11.46 -13.26
#